data_1182f909b8b311139a795953ccd7da83
#
_entry.id   1182f909b8b311139a795953ccd7da83
#
_cell.length_a   1.000
_cell.length_b   1.000
_cell.length_c   1.000
_cell.angle_alpha   90.00
_cell.angle_beta   90.00
_cell.angle_gamma   90.00
#
_symmetry.space_group_name_H-M   'P 1'
#
loop_
_entity.id
_entity.type
_entity.pdbx_description
1 polymer ?
#
loop_
_entity_poly.entity_id
_entity_poly.type
_entity_poly.pdbx_seq_one_letter_code
_entity_poly.pdbx_strand_id
1 'polypeptide(L)'
;KGDYKDQVKEQPGSASVVQGITADRFGVGYSGIGYVTSGVRIVPLSKKEGGDYKAGSLENVLNGSYPLGRFLYLYINKAPGKPLDPMVREFCRYIFSKEGQEVVIKDGYMPVPFEVAQAELAKLQN
;
A
#
# COMPACT_ATOMS: atom_id res chain seq x y z
N LYS A 1 14.03 6.02 -15.02
CA LYS A 1 12.62 5.75 -15.34
C LYS A 1 12.63 5.07 -16.69
N GLY A 2 12.17 3.86 -16.77
CA GLY A 2 12.01 3.10 -18.00
C GLY A 2 10.66 2.40 -17.99
N ASP A 3 10.21 2.02 -19.17
CA ASP A 3 9.01 1.22 -19.33
C ASP A 3 9.30 -0.25 -19.03
N TYR A 4 8.27 -1.04 -18.81
CA TYR A 4 8.42 -2.48 -18.70
C TYR A 4 8.91 -3.06 -20.03
N LYS A 5 9.63 -4.18 -19.97
CA LYS A 5 10.02 -4.91 -21.18
C LYS A 5 8.79 -5.49 -21.86
N ASP A 6 8.81 -5.61 -23.19
CA ASP A 6 7.70 -6.13 -24.00
C ASP A 6 7.25 -7.56 -23.60
N GLN A 7 8.13 -8.31 -22.95
CA GLN A 7 7.85 -9.66 -22.46
C GLN A 7 7.02 -9.70 -21.16
N VAL A 8 6.86 -8.56 -20.48
CA VAL A 8 6.08 -8.49 -19.25
C VAL A 8 4.59 -8.58 -19.58
N LYS A 9 3.91 -9.54 -18.96
CA LYS A 9 2.46 -9.72 -19.14
C LYS A 9 1.71 -8.77 -18.21
N GLU A 10 1.02 -7.81 -18.79
CA GLU A 10 0.09 -6.97 -18.06
C GLU A 10 -1.16 -7.78 -17.67
N GLN A 11 -1.68 -7.52 -16.47
CA GLN A 11 -2.89 -8.14 -15.94
C GLN A 11 -3.90 -7.07 -15.54
N PRO A 12 -5.21 -7.33 -15.70
CA PRO A 12 -6.26 -6.32 -15.46
C PRO A 12 -6.46 -5.94 -13.99
N GLY A 13 -5.74 -6.56 -13.06
CA GLY A 13 -5.83 -6.23 -11.64
C GLY A 13 -4.98 -7.11 -10.75
N SER A 14 -4.85 -6.72 -9.49
CA SER A 14 -3.99 -7.37 -8.50
C SER A 14 -4.29 -8.85 -8.28
N ALA A 15 -5.57 -9.22 -8.21
CA ALA A 15 -5.98 -10.63 -8.07
C ALA A 15 -5.55 -11.48 -9.28
N SER A 16 -5.67 -10.93 -10.49
CA SER A 16 -5.27 -11.62 -11.73
C SER A 16 -3.77 -11.84 -11.79
N VAL A 17 -2.96 -10.89 -11.30
CA VAL A 17 -1.51 -11.08 -11.16
C VAL A 17 -1.22 -12.28 -10.26
N VAL A 18 -1.82 -12.33 -9.06
CA VAL A 18 -1.58 -13.43 -8.10
C VAL A 18 -2.03 -14.77 -8.67
N GLN A 19 -3.19 -14.84 -9.36
CA GLN A 19 -3.65 -16.05 -10.04
C GLN A 19 -2.67 -16.51 -11.13
N GLY A 20 -2.17 -15.57 -11.94
CA GLY A 20 -1.19 -15.85 -12.98
C GLY A 20 0.11 -16.46 -12.42
N ILE A 21 0.61 -15.90 -11.30
CA ILE A 21 1.80 -16.44 -10.61
C ILE A 21 1.53 -17.80 -9.96
N THR A 22 0.33 -18.02 -9.40
CA THR A 22 -0.07 -19.31 -8.84
C THR A 22 -0.03 -20.43 -9.92
N ALA A 23 -0.41 -20.09 -11.16
CA ALA A 23 -0.40 -21.03 -12.29
C ALA A 23 0.98 -21.20 -12.94
N ASP A 24 1.92 -20.28 -12.73
CA ASP A 24 3.26 -20.30 -13.31
C ASP A 24 4.33 -20.53 -12.24
N ARG A 25 4.82 -21.76 -12.13
CA ARG A 25 5.85 -22.17 -11.15
C ARG A 25 7.12 -21.31 -11.20
N PHE A 26 7.44 -20.76 -12.35
CA PHE A 26 8.65 -19.95 -12.58
C PHE A 26 8.35 -18.46 -12.70
N GLY A 27 7.07 -18.08 -12.54
CA GLY A 27 6.63 -16.70 -12.64
C GLY A 27 7.05 -15.87 -11.44
N VAL A 28 7.30 -14.58 -11.70
CA VAL A 28 7.43 -13.54 -10.70
C VAL A 28 6.46 -12.42 -11.05
N GLY A 29 5.76 -11.88 -10.05
CA GLY A 29 4.77 -10.82 -10.25
C GLY A 29 4.90 -9.72 -9.22
N TYR A 30 4.23 -8.61 -9.49
CA TYR A 30 4.12 -7.45 -8.62
C TYR A 30 2.64 -7.13 -8.37
N SER A 31 2.24 -7.10 -7.11
CA SER A 31 0.86 -6.86 -6.70
C SER A 31 0.79 -6.29 -5.28
N GLY A 32 -0.40 -5.86 -4.84
CA GLY A 32 -0.63 -5.43 -3.47
C GLY A 32 -0.56 -6.60 -2.48
N ILE A 33 0.01 -6.36 -1.29
CA ILE A 33 0.21 -7.39 -0.27
C ILE A 33 -1.10 -8.04 0.20
N GLY A 34 -2.22 -7.30 0.20
CA GLY A 34 -3.54 -7.82 0.55
C GLY A 34 -4.09 -8.91 -0.37
N TYR A 35 -3.48 -9.12 -1.54
CA TYR A 35 -3.87 -10.15 -2.50
C TYR A 35 -3.07 -11.45 -2.39
N VAL A 36 -2.17 -11.56 -1.43
CA VAL A 36 -1.36 -12.78 -1.21
C VAL A 36 -2.27 -13.95 -0.83
N THR A 37 -2.06 -15.08 -1.51
CA THR A 37 -2.74 -16.35 -1.24
C THR A 37 -1.74 -17.44 -0.90
N SER A 38 -2.20 -18.60 -0.47
CA SER A 38 -1.34 -19.77 -0.22
C SER A 38 -0.60 -20.31 -1.45
N GLY A 39 -1.03 -19.90 -2.66
CA GLY A 39 -0.40 -20.30 -3.93
C GLY A 39 0.86 -19.49 -4.28
N VAL A 40 1.15 -18.44 -3.54
CA VAL A 40 2.31 -17.55 -3.79
C VAL A 40 3.06 -17.25 -2.51
N ARG A 41 4.31 -16.80 -2.64
CA ARG A 41 5.11 -16.28 -1.52
C ARG A 41 5.64 -14.90 -1.82
N ILE A 42 5.75 -14.06 -0.79
CA ILE A 42 6.40 -12.75 -0.89
C ILE A 42 7.92 -12.98 -0.95
N VAL A 43 8.57 -12.35 -1.92
CA VAL A 43 10.02 -12.43 -2.09
C VAL A 43 10.69 -11.42 -1.14
N PRO A 44 11.61 -11.84 -0.27
CA PRO A 44 12.43 -10.90 0.49
C PRO A 44 13.27 -10.03 -0.44
N LEU A 45 13.38 -8.75 -0.14
CA LEU A 45 14.08 -7.79 -0.98
C LEU A 45 15.19 -7.07 -0.22
N SER A 46 16.24 -6.69 -0.94
CA SER A 46 17.30 -5.82 -0.44
C SER A 46 17.39 -4.54 -1.27
N LYS A 47 17.80 -3.43 -0.64
CA LYS A 47 18.05 -2.14 -1.32
C LYS A 47 19.34 -2.16 -2.14
N LYS A 48 20.22 -3.11 -1.89
CA LYS A 48 21.55 -3.22 -2.53
C LYS A 48 21.82 -4.68 -2.88
N GLU A 49 22.54 -4.90 -3.95
CA GLU A 49 23.08 -6.22 -4.29
C GLU A 49 23.99 -6.72 -3.15
N GLY A 50 23.82 -8.00 -2.76
CA GLY A 50 24.54 -8.59 -1.63
C GLY A 50 24.19 -8.02 -0.24
N GLY A 51 23.19 -7.15 -0.16
CA GLY A 51 22.75 -6.56 1.09
C GLY A 51 21.83 -7.46 1.91
N ASP A 52 21.29 -6.90 2.98
CA ASP A 52 20.40 -7.60 3.90
C ASP A 52 18.98 -7.69 3.31
N TYR A 53 18.50 -8.92 3.08
CA TYR A 53 17.19 -9.19 2.50
C TYR A 53 16.11 -9.13 3.57
N LYS A 54 15.12 -8.26 3.38
CA LYS A 54 14.00 -8.03 4.30
C LYS A 54 12.71 -8.67 3.78
N ALA A 55 11.99 -9.33 4.68
CA ALA A 55 10.66 -9.85 4.38
C ALA A 55 9.63 -8.70 4.23
N GLY A 56 8.59 -8.92 3.45
CA GLY A 56 7.46 -7.98 3.31
C GLY A 56 6.52 -8.05 4.53
N SER A 57 7.04 -7.77 5.73
CA SER A 57 6.26 -7.70 6.97
C SER A 57 5.85 -6.26 7.30
N LEU A 58 4.81 -6.11 8.13
CA LEU A 58 4.38 -4.79 8.62
C LEU A 58 5.54 -4.01 9.24
N GLU A 59 6.32 -4.64 10.11
CA GLU A 59 7.49 -4.02 10.76
C GLU A 59 8.49 -3.48 9.74
N ASN A 60 8.88 -4.30 8.75
CA ASN A 60 9.85 -3.91 7.72
C ASN A 60 9.32 -2.86 6.75
N VAL A 61 8.00 -2.80 6.54
CA VAL A 61 7.36 -1.74 5.76
C VAL A 61 7.37 -0.42 6.54
N LEU A 62 6.97 -0.44 7.82
CA LEU A 62 6.88 0.76 8.66
C LEU A 62 8.25 1.39 8.94
N ASN A 63 9.28 0.59 9.21
CA ASN A 63 10.63 1.09 9.43
C ASN A 63 11.39 1.42 8.12
N GLY A 64 10.74 1.24 6.95
CA GLY A 64 11.30 1.54 5.63
C GLY A 64 12.42 0.61 5.18
N SER A 65 12.62 -0.54 5.83
CA SER A 65 13.65 -1.51 5.44
C SER A 65 13.21 -2.38 4.25
N TYR A 66 11.90 -2.62 4.05
CA TYR A 66 11.38 -3.28 2.86
C TYR A 66 11.24 -2.29 1.70
N PRO A 67 11.96 -2.47 0.57
CA PRO A 67 12.12 -1.43 -0.45
C PRO A 67 10.84 -1.00 -1.18
N LEU A 68 9.83 -1.86 -1.25
CA LEU A 68 8.58 -1.61 -1.98
C LEU A 68 7.42 -1.14 -1.09
N GLY A 69 7.69 -0.92 0.21
CA GLY A 69 6.69 -0.36 1.11
C GLY A 69 6.35 1.09 0.74
N ARG A 70 5.06 1.43 0.72
CA ARG A 70 4.59 2.81 0.49
C ARG A 70 3.22 3.03 1.09
N PHE A 71 2.89 4.29 1.39
CA PHE A 71 1.53 4.67 1.76
C PHE A 71 0.59 4.65 0.55
N LEU A 72 -0.68 4.36 0.80
CA LEU A 72 -1.76 4.72 -0.10
C LEU A 72 -2.14 6.18 0.20
N TYR A 73 -2.19 7.01 -0.84
CA TYR A 73 -2.50 8.43 -0.69
C TYR A 73 -3.94 8.71 -1.09
N LEU A 74 -4.61 9.50 -0.27
CA LEU A 74 -5.90 10.09 -0.61
C LEU A 74 -5.67 11.51 -1.15
N TYR A 75 -6.11 11.76 -2.38
CA TYR A 75 -6.05 13.09 -3.01
C TYR A 75 -7.40 13.77 -2.86
N ILE A 76 -7.40 14.95 -2.26
CA ILE A 76 -8.61 15.77 -2.09
C ILE A 76 -8.45 17.10 -2.81
N ASN A 77 -9.54 17.58 -3.43
CA ASN A 77 -9.56 18.89 -4.04
C ASN A 77 -10.03 19.92 -3.01
N LYS A 78 -9.19 20.91 -2.73
CA LYS A 78 -9.49 22.01 -1.82
C LYS A 78 -9.09 23.33 -2.47
N ALA A 79 -10.02 24.27 -2.61
CA ALA A 79 -9.72 25.59 -3.15
C ALA A 79 -8.77 26.36 -2.19
N PRO A 80 -7.76 27.07 -2.72
CA PRO A 80 -6.85 27.87 -1.90
C PRO A 80 -7.60 28.88 -1.02
N GLY A 81 -7.24 28.94 0.26
CA GLY A 81 -7.85 29.86 1.23
C GLY A 81 -9.29 29.56 1.63
N LYS A 82 -9.89 28.47 1.16
CA LYS A 82 -11.22 28.02 1.57
C LYS A 82 -11.12 26.86 2.55
N PRO A 83 -12.09 26.71 3.47
CA PRO A 83 -12.18 25.53 4.32
C PRO A 83 -12.45 24.29 3.46
N LEU A 84 -12.03 23.13 3.96
CA LEU A 84 -12.41 21.85 3.37
C LEU A 84 -13.92 21.63 3.52
N ASP A 85 -14.52 21.06 2.49
CA ASP A 85 -15.93 20.62 2.55
C ASP A 85 -16.18 19.75 3.79
N PRO A 86 -17.24 20.02 4.57
CA PRO A 86 -17.51 19.28 5.81
C PRO A 86 -17.63 17.76 5.63
N MET A 87 -18.27 17.30 4.55
CA MET A 87 -18.42 15.87 4.27
C MET A 87 -17.08 15.23 3.97
N VAL A 88 -16.25 15.86 3.14
CA VAL A 88 -14.90 15.41 2.82
C VAL A 88 -14.03 15.37 4.07
N ARG A 89 -14.15 16.37 4.95
CA ARG A 89 -13.43 16.41 6.23
C ARG A 89 -13.80 15.22 7.11
N GLU A 90 -15.09 14.97 7.31
CA GLU A 90 -15.55 13.86 8.14
C GLU A 90 -15.19 12.49 7.54
N PHE A 91 -15.22 12.36 6.22
CA PHE A 91 -14.73 11.16 5.54
C PHE A 91 -13.23 10.93 5.81
N CYS A 92 -12.39 11.97 5.73
CA CYS A 92 -10.98 11.85 6.08
C CYS A 92 -10.78 11.50 7.56
N ARG A 93 -11.58 12.07 8.47
CA ARG A 93 -11.55 11.71 9.90
C ARG A 93 -11.91 10.24 10.12
N TYR A 94 -12.94 9.76 9.43
CA TYR A 94 -13.32 8.35 9.48
C TYR A 94 -12.18 7.44 9.00
N ILE A 95 -11.51 7.76 7.88
CA ILE A 95 -10.37 6.97 7.38
C ILE A 95 -9.31 6.78 8.46
N PHE A 96 -8.98 7.82 9.23
CA PHE A 96 -7.96 7.76 10.29
C PHE A 96 -8.53 7.33 11.66
N SER A 97 -9.82 7.04 11.75
CA SER A 97 -10.42 6.49 12.97
C SER A 97 -10.06 5.00 13.15
N LYS A 98 -10.31 4.48 14.35
CA LYS A 98 -10.16 3.05 14.63
C LYS A 98 -11.02 2.20 13.68
N GLU A 99 -12.27 2.57 13.51
CA GLU A 99 -13.24 1.87 12.66
C GLU A 99 -12.80 1.89 11.19
N GLY A 100 -12.33 3.02 10.69
CA GLY A 100 -11.79 3.13 9.33
C GLY A 100 -10.54 2.27 9.14
N GLN A 101 -9.64 2.24 10.11
CA GLN A 101 -8.44 1.40 10.06
C GLN A 101 -8.74 -0.10 10.21
N GLU A 102 -9.81 -0.48 10.90
CA GLU A 102 -10.30 -1.87 10.91
C GLU A 102 -10.79 -2.32 9.52
N VAL A 103 -11.41 -1.42 8.75
CA VAL A 103 -11.78 -1.71 7.33
C VAL A 103 -10.52 -1.91 6.50
N VAL A 104 -9.50 -1.08 6.65
CA VAL A 104 -8.21 -1.21 5.96
C VAL A 104 -7.58 -2.59 6.22
N ILE A 105 -7.58 -3.04 7.47
CA ILE A 105 -7.05 -4.36 7.86
C ILE A 105 -7.88 -5.49 7.25
N LYS A 106 -9.22 -5.40 7.28
CA LYS A 106 -10.13 -6.40 6.69
C LYS A 106 -9.92 -6.55 5.18
N ASP A 107 -9.55 -5.47 4.51
CA ASP A 107 -9.24 -5.48 3.07
C ASP A 107 -7.78 -5.94 2.77
N GLY A 108 -7.06 -6.42 3.79
CA GLY A 108 -5.72 -7.00 3.67
C GLY A 108 -4.59 -6.00 3.57
N TYR A 109 -4.83 -4.73 3.88
CA TYR A 109 -3.79 -3.70 3.93
C TYR A 109 -3.26 -3.49 5.35
N MET A 110 -2.16 -2.78 5.45
CA MET A 110 -1.53 -2.45 6.72
C MET A 110 -2.12 -1.16 7.30
N PRO A 111 -2.45 -1.11 8.60
CA PRO A 111 -2.97 0.10 9.21
C PRO A 111 -1.91 1.20 9.29
N VAL A 112 -2.36 2.44 9.29
CA VAL A 112 -1.49 3.61 9.47
C VAL A 112 -1.06 3.71 10.93
N PRO A 113 0.25 3.95 11.25
CA PRO A 113 0.68 4.23 12.62
C PRO A 113 -0.06 5.40 13.24
N PHE A 114 -0.30 5.33 14.54
CA PHE A 114 -1.07 6.33 15.28
C PHE A 114 -0.50 7.76 15.11
N GLU A 115 0.82 7.91 15.20
CA GLU A 115 1.49 9.21 15.04
C GLU A 115 1.29 9.81 13.65
N VAL A 116 1.30 8.96 12.61
CA VAL A 116 1.03 9.38 11.23
C VAL A 116 -0.43 9.79 11.08
N ALA A 117 -1.37 9.01 11.63
CA ALA A 117 -2.79 9.33 11.60
C ALA A 117 -3.07 10.68 12.29
N GLN A 118 -2.46 10.95 13.44
CA GLN A 118 -2.59 12.22 14.16
C GLN A 118 -2.03 13.39 13.34
N ALA A 119 -0.87 13.22 12.72
CA ALA A 119 -0.27 14.25 11.87
C ALA A 119 -1.13 14.58 10.64
N GLU A 120 -1.75 13.59 10.02
CA GLU A 120 -2.66 13.81 8.90
C GLU A 120 -3.98 14.46 9.32
N LEU A 121 -4.55 14.06 10.46
CA LEU A 121 -5.75 14.69 11.03
C LEU A 121 -5.54 16.18 11.37
N ALA A 122 -4.36 16.54 11.85
CA ALA A 122 -4.04 17.95 12.15
C ALA A 122 -4.11 18.84 10.89
N LYS A 123 -3.81 18.31 9.70
CA LYS A 123 -3.88 19.05 8.43
C LYS A 123 -5.32 19.39 8.01
N LEU A 124 -6.32 18.67 8.54
CA LEU A 124 -7.73 18.89 8.22
C LEU A 124 -8.35 20.07 8.97
N GLN A 125 -7.63 20.63 9.94
CA GLN A 125 -8.12 21.75 10.78
C GLN A 125 -7.88 23.12 10.15
N ASN A 126 -7.08 23.21 9.09
CA ASN A 126 -6.68 24.46 8.42
C ASN A 126 -7.44 24.69 7.12
#